data_8dfa79420374eda963926cfb1f49d4f2
#
_entry.id   8dfa79420374eda963926cfb1f49d4f2
#
_cell.length_a   1.000
_cell.length_b   1.000
_cell.length_c   1.000
_cell.angle_alpha   90.00
_cell.angle_beta   90.00
_cell.angle_gamma   90.00
#
_symmetry.space_group_name_H-M   'P 1'
#
loop_
_entity.id
_entity.type
_entity.pdbx_description
1 polymer ?
#
loop_
_entity_poly.entity_id
_entity_poly.type
_entity_poly.pdbx_seq_one_letter_code
_entity_poly.pdbx_strand_id
1 'polypeptide(L)'
;MTSLNNRILQALAESQQQIKPINQASLSRVLNHMKKKAFCLITAFRGNLTREENLKRNKELAKYIINSHWGFFRVNGKFVQSDHEDGKKIFAQEDSYFVVGPELDNEEAVEDFKNDMIMLGRKFDQQSIILGMEDGVFEVDKVGKKLTKFKNSPDIVTNKDAENFMTQLIGRGNRAFKLSAISTIEDNLK
;
A
#
# COMPACT_ATOMS: atom_id res chain seq x y z
N MET A 1 17.90 -37.97 19.23
CA MET A 1 18.01 -37.55 17.81
C MET A 1 16.77 -36.78 17.47
N THR A 2 16.82 -35.43 17.45
CA THR A 2 15.69 -34.59 17.02
C THR A 2 15.57 -34.71 15.50
N SER A 3 14.43 -35.17 15.02
CA SER A 3 14.15 -35.40 13.60
C SER A 3 14.40 -34.10 12.80
N LEU A 4 14.96 -34.25 11.59
CA LEU A 4 15.19 -33.15 10.65
C LEU A 4 13.92 -32.27 10.44
N ASN A 5 12.75 -32.90 10.44
CA ASN A 5 11.46 -32.27 10.36
C ASN A 5 11.18 -31.30 11.53
N ASN A 6 11.59 -31.65 12.76
CA ASN A 6 11.41 -30.73 13.91
C ASN A 6 12.30 -29.48 13.81
N ARG A 7 13.51 -29.66 13.24
CA ARG A 7 14.41 -28.52 13.00
C ARG A 7 13.87 -27.56 11.92
N ILE A 8 13.30 -28.13 10.86
CA ILE A 8 12.67 -27.34 9.79
C ILE A 8 11.43 -26.61 10.32
N LEU A 9 10.57 -27.27 11.08
CA LEU A 9 9.39 -26.68 11.70
C LEU A 9 9.77 -25.59 12.73
N GLN A 10 10.82 -25.80 13.48
CA GLN A 10 11.33 -24.81 14.43
C GLN A 10 11.93 -23.60 13.70
N ALA A 11 12.72 -23.80 12.65
CA ALA A 11 13.27 -22.71 11.82
C ALA A 11 12.16 -21.92 11.10
N LEU A 12 11.10 -22.58 10.63
CA LEU A 12 9.91 -21.94 10.06
C LEU A 12 9.13 -21.15 11.12
N ALA A 13 8.97 -21.67 12.32
CA ALA A 13 8.33 -20.97 13.43
C ALA A 13 9.15 -19.77 13.90
N GLU A 14 10.46 -19.89 13.96
CA GLU A 14 11.38 -18.79 14.31
C GLU A 14 11.42 -17.71 13.22
N SER A 15 11.39 -18.08 11.93
CA SER A 15 11.29 -17.13 10.82
C SER A 15 9.96 -16.37 10.81
N GLN A 16 8.86 -17.02 11.20
CA GLN A 16 7.56 -16.36 11.35
C GLN A 16 7.49 -15.40 12.54
N GLN A 17 8.30 -15.64 13.60
CA GLN A 17 8.36 -14.73 14.75
C GLN A 17 9.18 -13.45 14.48
N GLN A 18 10.04 -13.43 13.48
CA GLN A 18 10.90 -12.26 13.19
C GLN A 18 10.26 -11.19 12.31
N ILE A 19 9.15 -11.48 11.63
CA ILE A 19 8.40 -10.46 10.89
C ILE A 19 7.41 -9.78 11.84
N LYS A 20 7.92 -9.02 12.80
CA LYS A 20 7.08 -8.09 13.55
C LYS A 20 6.64 -7.00 12.57
N PRO A 21 5.32 -6.76 12.39
CA PRO A 21 4.89 -5.59 11.69
C PRO A 21 5.60 -4.38 12.30
N ILE A 22 6.21 -3.54 11.46
CA ILE A 22 6.87 -2.32 11.94
C ILE A 22 5.77 -1.38 12.41
N ASN A 23 5.26 -1.60 13.61
CA ASN A 23 4.06 -0.96 14.14
C ASN A 23 4.19 0.56 14.34
N GLN A 24 5.34 1.17 14.03
CA GLN A 24 5.59 2.59 14.28
C GLN A 24 6.62 3.17 13.30
N ALA A 25 6.32 3.22 12.01
CA ALA A 25 7.15 3.99 11.09
C ALA A 25 7.02 5.49 11.39
N SER A 26 8.15 6.20 11.55
CA SER A 26 8.12 7.66 11.55
C SER A 26 7.85 8.17 10.12
N LEU A 27 7.20 9.33 9.99
CA LEU A 27 6.98 9.94 8.67
C LEU A 27 8.30 10.07 7.88
N SER A 28 9.40 10.45 8.55
CA SER A 28 10.72 10.55 7.93
C SER A 28 11.20 9.21 7.35
N ARG A 29 10.92 8.08 8.02
CA ARG A 29 11.25 6.76 7.51
C ARG A 29 10.42 6.41 6.26
N VAL A 30 9.12 6.72 6.28
CA VAL A 30 8.25 6.53 5.10
C VAL A 30 8.77 7.32 3.92
N LEU A 31 9.04 8.61 4.11
CA LEU A 31 9.56 9.48 3.07
C LEU A 31 10.93 9.01 2.54
N ASN A 32 11.78 8.47 3.42
CA ASN A 32 13.06 7.90 3.01
C ASN A 32 12.88 6.61 2.18
N HIS A 33 11.93 5.73 2.56
CA HIS A 33 11.59 4.56 1.74
C HIS A 33 11.08 4.98 0.37
N MET A 34 10.16 5.94 0.30
CA MET A 34 9.60 6.42 -0.98
C MET A 34 10.66 6.99 -1.94
N LYS A 35 11.80 7.47 -1.41
CA LYS A 35 12.90 8.01 -2.22
C LYS A 35 13.87 6.96 -2.74
N LYS A 36 14.01 5.84 -2.05
CA LYS A 36 15.07 4.87 -2.29
C LYS A 36 14.58 3.49 -2.70
N LYS A 37 13.33 3.18 -2.38
CA LYS A 37 12.77 1.84 -2.52
C LYS A 37 11.50 1.87 -3.35
N ALA A 38 11.23 0.79 -4.05
CA ALA A 38 9.89 0.52 -4.52
C ALA A 38 8.92 0.45 -3.33
N PHE A 39 7.68 0.86 -3.54
CA PHE A 39 6.66 0.75 -2.51
C PHE A 39 5.27 0.57 -3.12
N CYS A 40 4.34 0.05 -2.32
CA CYS A 40 2.94 -0.05 -2.69
C CYS A 40 2.03 0.41 -1.56
N LEU A 41 0.98 1.16 -1.90
CA LEU A 41 -0.18 1.36 -1.03
C LEU A 41 -1.30 0.44 -1.53
N ILE A 42 -1.71 -0.50 -0.68
CA ILE A 42 -2.70 -1.51 -1.00
C ILE A 42 -3.64 -1.75 0.18
N THR A 43 -4.89 -2.04 -0.13
CA THR A 43 -5.92 -2.44 0.83
C THR A 43 -6.65 -3.68 0.33
N ALA A 44 -7.39 -4.36 1.22
CA ALA A 44 -8.37 -5.36 0.83
C ALA A 44 -9.80 -4.91 1.14
N PHE A 45 -10.00 -3.64 1.50
CA PHE A 45 -11.30 -3.05 1.75
C PHE A 45 -12.13 -2.97 0.47
N ARG A 46 -13.45 -3.14 0.63
CA ARG A 46 -14.45 -2.99 -0.43
C ARG A 46 -15.63 -2.20 0.12
N GLY A 47 -16.11 -1.21 -0.64
CA GLY A 47 -17.20 -0.34 -0.21
C GLY A 47 -18.55 -1.05 0.02
N ASN A 48 -18.75 -2.23 -0.60
CA ASN A 48 -19.95 -3.04 -0.47
C ASN A 48 -19.90 -4.07 0.67
N LEU A 49 -18.83 -4.11 1.45
CA LEU A 49 -18.66 -5.04 2.58
C LEU A 49 -18.72 -4.31 3.92
N THR A 50 -19.11 -5.04 4.95
CA THR A 50 -19.07 -4.53 6.32
C THR A 50 -17.65 -4.24 6.79
N ARG A 51 -17.51 -3.41 7.82
CA ARG A 51 -16.19 -3.14 8.43
C ARG A 51 -15.50 -4.42 8.94
N GLU A 52 -16.27 -5.34 9.52
CA GLU A 52 -15.73 -6.60 10.05
C GLU A 52 -15.20 -7.49 8.93
N GLU A 53 -15.94 -7.67 7.85
CA GLU A 53 -15.50 -8.41 6.66
C GLU A 53 -14.24 -7.78 6.06
N ASN A 54 -14.21 -6.47 5.94
CA ASN A 54 -13.06 -5.74 5.44
C ASN A 54 -11.81 -5.93 6.33
N LEU A 55 -11.95 -5.87 7.65
CA LEU A 55 -10.85 -6.15 8.58
C LEU A 55 -10.32 -7.59 8.47
N LYS A 56 -11.21 -8.57 8.24
CA LYS A 56 -10.82 -9.96 8.00
C LYS A 56 -10.03 -10.10 6.70
N ARG A 57 -10.52 -9.50 5.63
CA ARG A 57 -9.82 -9.47 4.33
C ARG A 57 -8.44 -8.80 4.43
N ASN A 58 -8.34 -7.67 5.12
CA ASN A 58 -7.05 -7.00 5.34
C ASN A 58 -6.07 -7.85 6.15
N LYS A 59 -6.53 -8.59 7.17
CA LYS A 59 -5.68 -9.55 7.89
C LYS A 59 -5.17 -10.65 6.97
N GLU A 60 -5.98 -11.10 6.02
CA GLU A 60 -5.58 -12.07 5.01
C GLU A 60 -4.56 -11.48 4.03
N LEU A 61 -4.79 -10.27 3.52
CA LEU A 61 -3.82 -9.55 2.69
C LEU A 61 -2.45 -9.44 3.40
N ALA A 62 -2.43 -9.08 4.69
CA ALA A 62 -1.19 -9.00 5.47
C ALA A 62 -0.44 -10.34 5.48
N LYS A 63 -1.13 -11.48 5.59
CA LYS A 63 -0.49 -12.81 5.52
C LYS A 63 0.17 -13.06 4.16
N TYR A 64 -0.48 -12.65 3.07
CA TYR A 64 0.14 -12.77 1.73
C TYR A 64 1.38 -11.90 1.60
N ILE A 65 1.33 -10.64 2.05
CA ILE A 65 2.50 -9.74 2.03
C ILE A 65 3.66 -10.34 2.83
N ILE A 66 3.39 -10.91 4.02
CA ILE A 66 4.40 -11.59 4.85
C ILE A 66 4.98 -12.80 4.10
N ASN A 67 4.15 -13.60 3.47
CA ASN A 67 4.59 -14.81 2.75
C ASN A 67 5.44 -14.47 1.53
N SER A 68 5.24 -13.31 0.92
CA SER A 68 6.08 -12.77 -0.17
C SER A 68 7.37 -12.10 0.38
N HIS A 69 7.62 -12.13 1.69
CA HIS A 69 8.80 -11.57 2.37
C HIS A 69 8.94 -10.04 2.28
N TRP A 70 7.86 -9.32 1.95
CA TRP A 70 7.84 -7.87 1.92
C TRP A 70 7.53 -7.27 3.29
N GLY A 71 8.29 -6.25 3.67
CA GLY A 71 8.01 -5.46 4.87
C GLY A 71 6.82 -4.53 4.67
N PHE A 72 6.01 -4.30 5.70
CA PHE A 72 4.91 -3.35 5.61
C PHE A 72 4.58 -2.70 6.95
N PHE A 73 3.84 -1.60 6.90
CA PHE A 73 3.20 -1.01 8.07
C PHE A 73 1.78 -0.53 7.73
N ARG A 74 0.95 -0.43 8.76
CA ARG A 74 -0.43 -0.01 8.58
C ARG A 74 -0.52 1.50 8.41
N VAL A 75 -1.34 1.91 7.48
CA VAL A 75 -1.71 3.30 7.23
C VAL A 75 -3.23 3.39 7.12
N ASN A 76 -3.74 4.59 7.30
CA ASN A 76 -5.14 4.88 7.12
C ASN A 76 -5.27 5.79 5.89
N GLY A 77 -5.88 5.29 4.84
CA GLY A 77 -6.18 6.02 3.61
C GLY A 77 -7.51 6.76 3.74
N LYS A 78 -7.55 8.00 3.31
CA LYS A 78 -8.78 8.78 3.14
C LYS A 78 -8.85 9.27 1.71
N PHE A 79 -9.95 9.02 1.03
CA PHE A 79 -10.17 9.41 -0.36
C PHE A 79 -11.62 9.80 -0.61
N VAL A 80 -11.85 10.53 -1.69
CA VAL A 80 -13.20 10.86 -2.14
C VAL A 80 -13.75 9.69 -2.94
N GLN A 81 -14.83 9.09 -2.47
CA GLN A 81 -15.42 7.90 -3.10
C GLN A 81 -16.32 8.25 -4.29
N SER A 82 -17.03 9.35 -4.23
CA SER A 82 -17.85 9.89 -5.33
C SER A 82 -18.27 11.32 -5.04
N ASP A 83 -18.55 12.07 -6.11
CA ASP A 83 -19.39 13.26 -6.01
C ASP A 83 -20.83 12.80 -6.12
N HIS A 84 -21.65 13.00 -5.10
CA HIS A 84 -23.09 12.81 -5.20
C HIS A 84 -23.69 13.86 -6.14
N GLU A 85 -24.85 13.57 -6.73
CA GLU A 85 -25.61 14.49 -7.60
C GLU A 85 -25.89 15.86 -6.93
N ASP A 86 -25.87 15.91 -5.59
CA ASP A 86 -26.03 17.10 -4.75
C ASP A 86 -24.70 17.80 -4.39
N GLY A 87 -23.58 17.41 -5.01
CA GLY A 87 -22.27 18.04 -4.84
C GLY A 87 -21.57 17.72 -3.51
N LYS A 88 -22.12 16.81 -2.68
CA LYS A 88 -21.50 16.39 -1.43
C LYS A 88 -20.41 15.35 -1.67
N LYS A 89 -19.20 15.65 -1.23
CA LYS A 89 -18.10 14.69 -1.25
C LYS A 89 -18.26 13.65 -0.13
N ILE A 90 -18.35 12.39 -0.49
CA ILE A 90 -18.30 11.29 0.46
C ILE A 90 -16.85 10.85 0.61
N PHE A 91 -16.35 10.92 1.84
CA PHE A 91 -15.01 10.45 2.18
C PHE A 91 -15.08 9.01 2.65
N ALA A 92 -14.40 8.12 1.95
CA ALA A 92 -14.12 6.79 2.45
C ALA A 92 -12.81 6.78 3.23
N GLN A 93 -12.80 6.01 4.31
CA GLN A 93 -11.63 5.80 5.15
C GLN A 93 -11.35 4.31 5.21
N GLU A 94 -10.14 3.92 4.82
CA GLU A 94 -9.75 2.52 4.72
C GLU A 94 -8.43 2.25 5.45
N ASP A 95 -8.40 1.16 6.19
CA ASP A 95 -7.14 0.62 6.68
C ASP A 95 -6.38 0.02 5.50
N SER A 96 -5.19 0.53 5.24
CA SER A 96 -4.34 0.14 4.13
C SER A 96 -2.96 -0.28 4.63
N TYR A 97 -2.16 -0.85 3.75
CA TYR A 97 -0.76 -1.17 4.00
C TYR A 97 0.14 -0.36 3.09
N PHE A 98 1.17 0.24 3.69
CA PHE A 98 2.33 0.71 2.96
C PHE A 98 3.33 -0.45 2.93
N VAL A 99 3.47 -1.08 1.78
CA VAL A 99 4.40 -2.20 1.57
C VAL A 99 5.71 -1.64 1.06
N VAL A 100 6.82 -2.05 1.69
CA VAL A 100 8.18 -1.62 1.33
C VAL A 100 8.79 -2.69 0.46
N GLY A 101 9.13 -2.32 -0.76
CA GLY A 101 9.81 -3.16 -1.74
C GLY A 101 11.34 -3.07 -1.66
N PRO A 102 12.02 -3.57 -2.70
CA PRO A 102 13.47 -3.54 -2.82
C PRO A 102 13.99 -2.12 -3.08
N GLU A 103 15.31 -1.94 -3.05
CA GLU A 103 15.98 -0.74 -3.53
C GLU A 103 15.69 -0.56 -5.03
N LEU A 104 15.56 0.70 -5.47
CA LEU A 104 15.16 1.02 -6.86
C LEU A 104 16.22 0.65 -7.91
N ASP A 105 17.47 0.49 -7.52
CA ASP A 105 18.58 0.09 -8.40
C ASP A 105 18.61 -1.41 -8.72
N ASN A 106 17.75 -2.21 -8.12
CA ASN A 106 17.60 -3.64 -8.40
C ASN A 106 16.37 -3.88 -9.28
N GLU A 107 16.52 -3.72 -10.58
CA GLU A 107 15.42 -3.79 -11.57
C GLU A 107 14.64 -5.11 -11.50
N GLU A 108 15.33 -6.27 -11.38
CA GLU A 108 14.68 -7.59 -11.32
C GLU A 108 13.79 -7.70 -10.08
N ALA A 109 14.33 -7.34 -8.91
CA ALA A 109 13.55 -7.38 -7.67
C ALA A 109 12.41 -6.35 -7.66
N VAL A 110 12.57 -5.21 -8.32
CA VAL A 110 11.49 -4.19 -8.47
C VAL A 110 10.37 -4.74 -9.35
N GLU A 111 10.69 -5.44 -10.44
CA GLU A 111 9.67 -6.03 -11.31
C GLU A 111 8.94 -7.18 -10.59
N ASP A 112 9.64 -8.04 -9.84
CA ASP A 112 9.03 -9.08 -9.01
C ASP A 112 8.08 -8.48 -7.97
N PHE A 113 8.53 -7.44 -7.27
CA PHE A 113 7.69 -6.72 -6.31
C PHE A 113 6.42 -6.16 -6.95
N LYS A 114 6.55 -5.50 -8.11
CA LYS A 114 5.42 -4.95 -8.86
C LYS A 114 4.42 -6.04 -9.24
N ASN A 115 4.90 -7.17 -9.75
CA ASN A 115 4.06 -8.31 -10.14
C ASN A 115 3.33 -8.90 -8.94
N ASP A 116 4.00 -9.07 -7.81
CA ASP A 116 3.39 -9.51 -6.54
C ASP A 116 2.27 -8.57 -6.10
N MET A 117 2.50 -7.25 -6.13
CA MET A 117 1.51 -6.26 -5.68
C MET A 117 0.29 -6.22 -6.62
N ILE A 118 0.50 -6.30 -7.94
CA ILE A 118 -0.60 -6.37 -8.92
C ILE A 118 -1.40 -7.68 -8.72
N MET A 119 -0.72 -8.81 -8.51
CA MET A 119 -1.38 -10.09 -8.22
C MET A 119 -2.23 -10.00 -6.95
N LEU A 120 -1.73 -9.38 -5.89
CA LEU A 120 -2.49 -9.16 -4.65
C LEU A 120 -3.68 -8.22 -4.89
N GLY A 121 -3.51 -7.15 -5.65
CA GLY A 121 -4.60 -6.27 -6.06
C GLY A 121 -5.73 -7.04 -6.75
N ARG A 122 -5.40 -7.91 -7.70
CA ARG A 122 -6.39 -8.79 -8.36
C ARG A 122 -7.06 -9.75 -7.39
N LYS A 123 -6.27 -10.44 -6.56
CA LYS A 123 -6.78 -11.42 -5.60
C LYS A 123 -7.80 -10.83 -4.63
N PHE A 124 -7.56 -9.60 -4.19
CA PHE A 124 -8.47 -8.88 -3.30
C PHE A 124 -9.48 -7.99 -4.04
N ASP A 125 -9.57 -8.14 -5.36
CA ASP A 125 -10.51 -7.44 -6.24
C ASP A 125 -10.45 -5.92 -6.06
N GLN A 126 -9.23 -5.37 -5.99
CA GLN A 126 -9.01 -3.93 -5.96
C GLN A 126 -9.14 -3.35 -7.37
N GLN A 127 -9.77 -2.19 -7.50
CA GLN A 127 -9.86 -1.48 -8.78
C GLN A 127 -8.48 -0.96 -9.20
N SER A 128 -7.74 -0.45 -8.24
CA SER A 128 -6.38 0.06 -8.42
C SER A 128 -5.56 -0.05 -7.13
N ILE A 129 -4.25 0.06 -7.28
CA ILE A 129 -3.27 0.19 -6.19
C ILE A 129 -2.32 1.34 -6.53
N ILE A 130 -1.60 1.87 -5.54
CA ILE A 130 -0.57 2.88 -5.80
C ILE A 130 0.79 2.22 -5.73
N LEU A 131 1.57 2.35 -6.80
CA LEU A 131 2.95 1.85 -6.91
C LEU A 131 3.92 3.02 -7.05
N GLY A 132 4.96 3.02 -6.22
CA GLY A 132 6.13 3.87 -6.37
C GLY A 132 7.29 3.06 -6.90
N MET A 133 7.85 3.51 -8.01
CA MET A 133 8.96 2.89 -8.73
C MET A 133 9.97 3.96 -9.15
N GLU A 134 11.05 3.60 -9.84
CA GLU A 134 12.08 4.52 -10.27
C GLU A 134 11.54 5.66 -11.16
N ASP A 135 10.64 5.31 -12.08
CA ASP A 135 10.05 6.26 -13.05
C ASP A 135 8.90 7.11 -12.47
N GLY A 136 8.55 6.88 -11.21
CA GLY A 136 7.59 7.70 -10.48
C GLY A 136 6.61 6.93 -9.61
N VAL A 137 5.61 7.67 -9.12
CA VAL A 137 4.50 7.14 -8.34
C VAL A 137 3.25 7.13 -9.20
N PHE A 138 2.61 5.98 -9.30
CA PHE A 138 1.46 5.78 -10.17
C PHE A 138 0.33 5.06 -9.45
N GLU A 139 -0.89 5.45 -9.76
CA GLU A 139 -2.04 4.57 -9.64
C GLU A 139 -2.03 3.60 -10.80
N VAL A 140 -2.15 2.31 -10.51
CA VAL A 140 -2.20 1.25 -11.52
C VAL A 140 -3.43 0.38 -11.28
N ASP A 141 -4.05 -0.05 -12.39
CA ASP A 141 -5.19 -0.96 -12.33
C ASP A 141 -4.77 -2.41 -12.06
N LYS A 142 -5.75 -3.29 -12.01
CA LYS A 142 -5.56 -4.73 -11.79
C LYS A 142 -4.76 -5.46 -12.87
N VAL A 143 -4.50 -4.84 -14.03
CA VAL A 143 -3.65 -5.40 -15.10
C VAL A 143 -2.29 -4.72 -15.18
N GLY A 144 -2.03 -3.74 -14.30
CA GLY A 144 -0.75 -3.03 -14.24
C GLY A 144 -0.69 -1.81 -15.16
N LYS A 145 -1.83 -1.40 -15.76
CA LYS A 145 -1.92 -0.17 -16.55
C LYS A 145 -1.84 1.04 -15.65
N LYS A 146 -0.97 2.00 -15.98
CA LYS A 146 -0.86 3.28 -15.26
C LYS A 146 -2.06 4.15 -15.58
N LEU A 147 -2.79 4.60 -14.55
CA LEU A 147 -3.99 5.44 -14.64
C LEU A 147 -3.68 6.89 -14.33
N THR A 148 -3.02 7.13 -13.21
CA THR A 148 -2.71 8.46 -12.68
C THR A 148 -1.25 8.52 -12.30
N LYS A 149 -0.58 9.63 -12.62
CA LYS A 149 0.77 9.93 -12.14
C LYS A 149 0.70 10.90 -10.97
N PHE A 150 1.39 10.58 -9.88
CA PHE A 150 1.52 11.45 -8.70
C PHE A 150 2.89 12.11 -8.67
N LYS A 151 3.02 13.18 -7.87
CA LYS A 151 4.33 13.75 -7.55
C LYS A 151 5.19 12.72 -6.84
N ASN A 152 6.48 12.65 -7.19
CA ASN A 152 7.44 11.74 -6.56
C ASN A 152 7.71 12.09 -5.09
N SER A 153 7.48 13.33 -4.69
CA SER A 153 7.54 13.77 -3.30
C SER A 153 6.14 14.01 -2.76
N PRO A 154 5.72 13.29 -1.72
CA PRO A 154 4.44 13.54 -1.08
C PRO A 154 4.48 14.87 -0.34
N ASP A 155 3.35 15.58 -0.36
CA ASP A 155 3.16 16.79 0.43
C ASP A 155 2.87 16.40 1.89
N ILE A 156 3.62 16.95 2.84
CA ILE A 156 3.33 16.78 4.27
C ILE A 156 2.14 17.66 4.60
N VAL A 157 1.05 17.06 5.06
CA VAL A 157 -0.18 17.79 5.38
C VAL A 157 -0.47 17.73 6.88
N THR A 158 -0.97 18.84 7.41
CA THR A 158 -1.58 18.88 8.74
C THR A 158 -3.04 18.46 8.63
N ASN A 159 -3.64 18.03 9.75
CA ASN A 159 -5.03 17.54 9.76
C ASN A 159 -6.08 18.54 9.25
N LYS A 160 -5.75 19.83 9.21
CA LYS A 160 -6.66 20.88 8.71
C LYS A 160 -6.76 20.91 7.19
N ASP A 161 -5.72 20.44 6.49
CA ASP A 161 -5.59 20.54 5.03
C ASP A 161 -5.97 19.23 4.30
N ALA A 162 -6.49 18.26 5.04
CA ALA A 162 -6.74 16.91 4.57
C ALA A 162 -8.08 16.77 3.84
N GLU A 163 -8.35 17.62 2.85
CA GLU A 163 -9.68 17.65 2.23
C GLU A 163 -9.92 16.56 1.19
N ASN A 164 -8.93 16.05 0.47
CA ASN A 164 -9.22 15.19 -0.67
C ASN A 164 -8.56 13.81 -0.67
N PHE A 165 -7.28 13.70 -0.42
CA PHE A 165 -6.58 12.42 -0.46
C PHE A 165 -5.41 12.46 0.50
N MET A 166 -5.42 11.63 1.54
CA MET A 166 -4.28 11.56 2.45
C MET A 166 -4.05 10.16 2.99
N THR A 167 -2.80 9.89 3.32
CA THR A 167 -2.39 8.69 4.02
C THR A 167 -1.90 9.07 5.41
N GLN A 168 -2.55 8.54 6.45
CA GLN A 168 -2.22 8.79 7.85
C GLN A 168 -1.48 7.60 8.44
N LEU A 169 -0.38 7.88 9.14
CA LEU A 169 0.36 6.86 9.87
C LEU A 169 -0.37 6.49 11.16
N ILE A 170 -0.61 5.19 11.36
CA ILE A 170 -1.26 4.69 12.58
C ILE A 170 -0.22 4.59 13.71
N GLY A 171 -0.54 5.15 14.89
CA GLY A 171 0.21 4.95 16.14
C GLY A 171 1.13 6.07 16.61
N ARG A 172 1.34 7.14 15.82
CA ARG A 172 2.15 8.31 16.24
C ARG A 172 1.54 9.64 15.81
N GLY A 173 0.47 10.05 16.50
CA GLY A 173 -0.12 11.37 16.27
C GLY A 173 -0.66 11.54 14.85
N ASN A 174 -1.17 12.73 14.58
CA ASN A 174 -1.85 13.05 13.32
C ASN A 174 -0.86 13.39 12.19
N ARG A 175 0.15 12.57 11.97
CA ARG A 175 1.10 12.75 10.87
C ARG A 175 0.57 12.09 9.61
N ALA A 176 0.31 12.89 8.61
CA ALA A 176 -0.22 12.47 7.34
C ALA A 176 0.62 13.01 6.18
N PHE A 177 0.54 12.35 5.05
CA PHE A 177 1.07 12.85 3.78
C PHE A 177 0.03 12.70 2.69
N LYS A 178 0.14 13.53 1.66
CA LYS A 178 -0.74 13.53 0.49
C LYS A 178 0.08 13.21 -0.74
N LEU A 179 -0.43 12.30 -1.55
CA LEU A 179 0.03 12.10 -2.92
C LEU A 179 -0.78 13.02 -3.83
N SER A 180 -0.13 14.03 -4.40
CA SER A 180 -0.78 14.97 -5.30
C SER A 180 -0.66 14.49 -6.73
N ALA A 181 -1.79 14.26 -7.41
CA ALA A 181 -1.80 13.90 -8.82
C ALA A 181 -1.18 15.02 -9.68
N ILE A 182 -0.36 14.64 -10.66
CA ILE A 182 0.19 15.56 -11.67
C ILE A 182 -0.69 15.51 -12.93
N SER A 183 -1.08 14.30 -13.34
CA SER A 183 -1.88 14.07 -14.54
C SER A 183 -2.63 12.77 -14.44
N THR A 184 -3.80 12.73 -15.04
CA THR A 184 -4.47 11.47 -15.40
C THR A 184 -3.84 11.00 -16.72
N ILE A 185 -3.48 9.74 -16.80
CA ILE A 185 -2.93 9.16 -18.03
C ILE A 185 -4.14 8.77 -18.87
N GLU A 186 -4.57 9.67 -19.74
CA GLU A 186 -5.59 9.37 -20.73
C GLU A 186 -5.02 8.39 -21.77
N ASP A 187 -5.87 7.46 -22.21
CA ASP A 187 -5.53 6.58 -23.30
C ASP A 187 -5.33 7.41 -24.56
N ASN A 188 -4.08 7.63 -24.96
CA ASN A 188 -3.76 7.99 -26.36
C ASN A 188 -4.02 6.78 -27.25
N LEU A 189 -5.26 6.28 -27.30
CA LEU A 189 -5.77 5.39 -28.31
C LEU A 189 -6.36 6.26 -29.44
N LYS A 190 -5.47 6.67 -30.34
CA LYS A 190 -5.84 7.02 -31.69
C LYS A 190 -5.16 6.06 -32.64
#